data_50921504558b1ac6815dcda822b33ff2
#
_entry.id   50921504558b1ac6815dcda822b33ff2
#
_cell.length_a   1.000
_cell.length_b   1.000
_cell.length_c   1.000
_cell.angle_alpha   90.00
_cell.angle_beta   90.00
_cell.angle_gamma   90.00
#
_symmetry.space_group_name_H-M   'P 1'
#
loop_
_entity.id
_entity.type
_entity.pdbx_description
1 polymer ?
#
loop_
_entity_poly.entity_id
_entity_poly.type
_entity_poly.pdbx_seq_one_letter_code
_entity_poly.pdbx_strand_id
1 'polypeptide(L)'
;MDVKTIAVMGAGTMGHGIAEVSAIAGFEVYLRDINQQILMRAIDNIKWSLEKLHEKGQLSEDPNQVLARIHATLDISEAVRGADFMIEAAFEDIDVKRQIFTEADKYAPPHAILATNTSSLPISEIAGFTSRPQAVIGMQGISQTS
;
A
#
# COMPACT_ATOMS: atom_id res chain seq x y z
N MET A 1 -18.30 3.82 -3.69
CA MET A 1 -17.39 2.71 -4.04
C MET A 1 -16.98 1.98 -2.77
N ASP A 2 -17.20 0.68 -2.73
CA ASP A 2 -16.76 -0.13 -1.61
C ASP A 2 -15.31 -0.55 -1.82
N VAL A 3 -14.44 -0.13 -0.92
CA VAL A 3 -13.04 -0.57 -0.95
C VAL A 3 -12.94 -1.87 -0.19
N LYS A 4 -12.47 -2.91 -0.86
CA LYS A 4 -12.26 -4.23 -0.25
C LYS A 4 -10.79 -4.66 -0.29
N THR A 5 -10.08 -4.25 -1.33
CA THR A 5 -8.69 -4.65 -1.56
C THR A 5 -7.82 -3.42 -1.76
N ILE A 6 -6.72 -3.37 -1.01
CA ILE A 6 -5.77 -2.28 -1.04
C ILE A 6 -4.42 -2.83 -1.46
N ALA A 7 -3.78 -2.17 -2.42
CA ALA A 7 -2.40 -2.47 -2.80
C ALA A 7 -1.48 -1.42 -2.19
N VAL A 8 -0.40 -1.86 -1.55
CA VAL A 8 0.60 -0.97 -0.96
C VAL A 8 1.93 -1.19 -1.68
N MET A 9 2.44 -0.14 -2.30
CA MET A 9 3.69 -0.17 -3.05
C MET A 9 4.81 0.39 -2.20
N GLY A 10 5.73 -0.47 -1.78
CA GLY A 10 6.80 -0.13 -0.88
C GLY A 10 6.58 -0.74 0.50
N ALA A 11 7.52 -1.59 0.93
CA ALA A 11 7.41 -2.35 2.17
C ALA A 11 8.35 -1.85 3.26
N GLY A 12 8.83 -0.61 3.15
CA GLY A 12 9.60 0.02 4.20
C GLY A 12 8.73 0.36 5.41
N THR A 13 9.27 1.21 6.30
CA THR A 13 8.59 1.54 7.55
C THR A 13 7.17 2.06 7.35
N MET A 14 7.01 2.99 6.40
CA MET A 14 5.69 3.57 6.11
C MET A 14 4.75 2.53 5.49
N GLY A 15 5.23 1.81 4.47
CA GLY A 15 4.39 0.87 3.73
C GLY A 15 3.92 -0.30 4.56
N HIS A 16 4.81 -0.90 5.38
CA HIS A 16 4.36 -2.03 6.19
C HIS A 16 3.40 -1.59 7.31
N GLY A 17 3.55 -0.36 7.79
CA GLY A 17 2.60 0.19 8.76
C GLY A 17 1.22 0.39 8.16
N ILE A 18 1.16 0.91 6.93
CA ILE A 18 -0.11 1.06 6.20
C ILE A 18 -0.76 -0.30 5.95
N ALA A 19 0.04 -1.29 5.56
CA ALA A 19 -0.46 -2.65 5.33
C ALA A 19 -1.05 -3.25 6.60
N GLU A 20 -0.37 -3.09 7.72
CA GLU A 20 -0.84 -3.62 9.00
C GLU A 20 -2.17 -3.00 9.41
N VAL A 21 -2.27 -1.67 9.39
CA VAL A 21 -3.49 -0.95 9.77
C VAL A 21 -4.64 -1.35 8.86
N SER A 22 -4.38 -1.47 7.56
CA SER A 22 -5.42 -1.85 6.59
C SER A 22 -5.93 -3.27 6.83
N ALA A 23 -5.02 -4.20 7.14
CA ALA A 23 -5.39 -5.59 7.43
C ALA A 23 -6.18 -5.69 8.74
N ILE A 24 -5.81 -4.93 9.76
CA ILE A 24 -6.56 -4.88 11.01
C ILE A 24 -7.99 -4.37 10.76
N ALA A 25 -8.14 -3.42 9.84
CA ALA A 25 -9.44 -2.87 9.50
C ALA A 25 -10.30 -3.84 8.68
N GLY A 26 -9.75 -4.97 8.24
CA GLY A 26 -10.50 -6.00 7.54
C GLY A 26 -10.30 -6.04 6.04
N PHE A 27 -9.43 -5.19 5.50
CA PHE A 27 -9.17 -5.18 4.06
C PHE A 27 -8.23 -6.30 3.65
N GLU A 28 -8.41 -6.81 2.42
CA GLU A 28 -7.38 -7.61 1.76
C GLU A 28 -6.28 -6.67 1.32
N VAL A 29 -5.04 -7.02 1.59
CA VAL A 29 -3.89 -6.15 1.33
C VAL A 29 -2.85 -6.89 0.50
N TYR A 30 -2.41 -6.26 -0.59
CA TYR A 30 -1.27 -6.73 -1.36
C TYR A 30 -0.11 -5.78 -1.09
N LEU A 31 0.94 -6.30 -0.44
CA LEU A 31 2.13 -5.52 -0.11
C LEU A 31 3.23 -5.90 -1.10
N ARG A 32 3.69 -4.91 -1.85
CA ARG A 32 4.68 -5.13 -2.91
C ARG A 32 5.95 -4.33 -2.66
N ASP A 33 7.08 -4.98 -2.87
CA ASP A 33 8.36 -4.29 -2.96
C ASP A 33 9.19 -4.98 -4.03
N ILE A 34 10.18 -4.27 -4.59
CA ILE A 34 11.11 -4.86 -5.54
C ILE A 34 12.16 -5.73 -4.84
N ASN A 35 12.39 -5.47 -3.56
CA ASN A 35 13.40 -6.16 -2.77
C ASN A 35 12.74 -7.20 -1.86
N GLN A 36 13.04 -8.48 -2.12
CA GLN A 36 12.42 -9.57 -1.37
C GLN A 36 12.79 -9.55 0.12
N GLN A 37 14.01 -9.15 0.45
CA GLN A 37 14.45 -9.10 1.85
C GLN A 37 13.68 -8.04 2.63
N ILE A 38 13.47 -6.88 2.03
CA ILE A 38 12.65 -5.81 2.64
C ILE A 38 11.23 -6.31 2.86
N LEU A 39 10.68 -7.00 1.87
CA LEU A 39 9.32 -7.53 1.92
C LEU A 39 9.16 -8.54 3.04
N MET A 40 10.10 -9.48 3.17
CA MET A 40 10.08 -10.49 4.21
C MET A 40 10.23 -9.87 5.60
N ARG A 41 11.11 -8.88 5.74
CA ARG A 41 11.30 -8.17 7.00
C ARG A 41 10.03 -7.42 7.39
N ALA A 42 9.34 -6.84 6.41
CA ALA A 42 8.08 -6.15 6.65
C ALA A 42 7.03 -7.12 7.22
N ILE A 43 6.91 -8.30 6.62
CA ILE A 43 5.97 -9.32 7.10
C ILE A 43 6.31 -9.76 8.53
N ASP A 44 7.60 -9.97 8.82
CA ASP A 44 8.04 -10.34 10.17
C ASP A 44 7.71 -9.25 11.19
N ASN A 45 7.94 -7.99 10.81
CA ASN A 45 7.62 -6.85 11.68
C ASN A 45 6.13 -6.74 11.95
N ILE A 46 5.32 -6.95 10.92
CA ILE A 46 3.86 -6.92 11.07
C ILE A 46 3.40 -8.04 11.99
N LYS A 47 3.92 -9.24 11.80
CA LYS A 47 3.58 -10.38 12.64
C LYS A 47 3.90 -10.10 14.12
N TRP A 48 5.10 -9.58 14.37
CA TRP A 48 5.53 -9.23 15.73
C TRP A 48 4.59 -8.18 16.35
N SER A 49 4.28 -7.15 15.57
CA SER A 49 3.41 -6.05 16.02
C SER A 49 2.00 -6.56 16.35
N LEU A 50 1.43 -7.40 15.49
CA LEU A 50 0.10 -7.97 15.72
C LEU A 50 0.06 -8.82 16.99
N GLU A 51 1.11 -9.61 17.22
CA GLU A 51 1.20 -10.43 18.42
C GLU A 51 1.26 -9.55 19.68
N LYS A 52 2.02 -8.45 19.62
CA LYS A 52 2.12 -7.53 20.76
C LYS A 52 0.79 -6.82 21.02
N LEU A 53 0.10 -6.39 19.99
CA LEU A 53 -1.21 -5.76 20.14
C LEU A 53 -2.21 -6.73 20.78
N HIS A 54 -2.17 -8.00 20.36
CA HIS A 54 -3.05 -9.02 20.90
C HIS A 54 -2.76 -9.29 22.37
N GLU A 55 -1.48 -9.39 22.75
CA GLU A 55 -1.08 -9.59 24.15
C GLU A 55 -1.55 -8.45 25.05
N LYS A 56 -1.57 -7.22 24.52
CA LYS A 56 -1.99 -6.03 25.29
C LYS A 56 -3.51 -5.83 25.29
N GLY A 57 -4.26 -6.72 24.65
CA GLY A 57 -5.71 -6.59 24.56
C GLY A 57 -6.17 -5.51 23.60
N GLN A 58 -5.29 -4.99 22.74
CA GLN A 58 -5.60 -3.95 21.76
C GLN A 58 -6.00 -4.53 20.41
N LEU A 59 -5.91 -5.82 20.23
CA LEU A 59 -6.34 -6.52 19.04
C LEU A 59 -7.16 -7.73 19.49
N SER A 60 -8.45 -7.73 19.18
CA SER A 60 -9.34 -8.82 19.59
C SER A 60 -9.27 -10.02 18.64
N GLU A 61 -8.91 -9.77 17.40
CA GLU A 61 -8.82 -10.80 16.37
C GLU A 61 -7.51 -11.58 16.51
N ASP A 62 -7.54 -12.86 16.12
CA ASP A 62 -6.32 -13.68 16.10
C ASP A 62 -5.29 -13.04 15.14
N PRO A 63 -4.05 -12.79 15.61
CA PRO A 63 -3.02 -12.22 14.74
C PRO A 63 -2.82 -12.99 13.44
N ASN A 64 -2.97 -14.31 13.45
CA ASN A 64 -2.82 -15.11 12.24
C ASN A 64 -3.92 -14.84 11.23
N GLN A 65 -5.13 -14.52 11.67
CA GLN A 65 -6.22 -14.16 10.77
C GLN A 65 -5.97 -12.81 10.09
N VAL A 66 -5.45 -11.85 10.85
CA VAL A 66 -5.10 -10.54 10.30
C VAL A 66 -3.96 -10.69 9.29
N LEU A 67 -2.92 -11.44 9.67
CA LEU A 67 -1.77 -11.65 8.80
C LEU A 67 -2.15 -12.36 7.49
N ALA A 68 -3.14 -13.24 7.54
CA ALA A 68 -3.60 -13.97 6.36
C ALA A 68 -4.24 -13.04 5.31
N ARG A 69 -4.63 -11.82 5.69
CA ARG A 69 -5.16 -10.84 4.73
C ARG A 69 -4.05 -10.12 3.96
N ILE A 70 -2.79 -10.30 4.36
CA ILE A 70 -1.65 -9.62 3.73
C ILE A 70 -0.95 -10.58 2.78
N HIS A 71 -0.91 -10.19 1.51
CA HIS A 71 -0.30 -10.99 0.44
C HIS A 71 0.93 -10.25 -0.06
N ALA A 72 2.10 -10.87 0.08
CA ALA A 72 3.37 -10.29 -0.33
C ALA A 72 3.66 -10.65 -1.78
N THR A 73 4.12 -9.68 -2.56
CA THR A 73 4.48 -9.92 -3.96
C THR A 73 5.59 -8.99 -4.40
N LEU A 74 6.36 -9.42 -5.39
CA LEU A 74 7.38 -8.59 -6.06
C LEU A 74 6.81 -7.92 -7.31
N ASP A 75 5.63 -8.34 -7.77
CA ASP A 75 5.08 -7.97 -9.06
C ASP A 75 4.00 -6.89 -8.89
N ILE A 76 4.19 -5.74 -9.56
CA ILE A 76 3.23 -4.64 -9.50
C ILE A 76 1.87 -5.08 -10.07
N SER A 77 1.87 -5.80 -11.20
CA SER A 77 0.62 -6.19 -11.85
C SER A 77 -0.22 -7.10 -10.94
N GLU A 78 0.44 -8.02 -10.24
CA GLU A 78 -0.26 -8.90 -9.29
C GLU A 78 -0.84 -8.10 -8.13
N ALA A 79 -0.08 -7.14 -7.62
CA ALA A 79 -0.51 -6.34 -6.48
C ALA A 79 -1.75 -5.50 -6.79
N VAL A 80 -1.84 -4.93 -7.99
CA VAL A 80 -2.90 -3.96 -8.30
C VAL A 80 -4.09 -4.56 -9.03
N ARG A 81 -3.97 -5.78 -9.55
CA ARG A 81 -4.99 -6.34 -10.45
C ARG A 81 -6.39 -6.34 -9.87
N GLY A 82 -6.53 -6.62 -8.59
CA GLY A 82 -7.82 -6.60 -7.90
C GLY A 82 -8.00 -5.44 -6.95
N ALA A 83 -7.12 -4.44 -6.99
CA ALA A 83 -7.12 -3.37 -6.00
C ALA A 83 -8.18 -2.32 -6.31
N ASP A 84 -8.90 -1.92 -5.28
CA ASP A 84 -9.82 -0.79 -5.35
C ASP A 84 -9.08 0.51 -5.04
N PHE A 85 -7.98 0.41 -4.30
CA PHE A 85 -7.19 1.55 -3.87
C PHE A 85 -5.73 1.14 -3.84
N MET A 86 -4.85 1.94 -4.42
CA MET A 86 -3.41 1.71 -4.38
C MET A 86 -2.74 2.87 -3.64
N ILE A 87 -1.85 2.54 -2.71
CA ILE A 87 -1.09 3.53 -1.95
C ILE A 87 0.38 3.34 -2.26
N GLU A 88 1.03 4.37 -2.78
CA GLU A 88 2.44 4.34 -3.09
C GLU A 88 3.21 4.95 -1.90
N ALA A 89 4.09 4.16 -1.29
CA ALA A 89 4.94 4.54 -0.16
C ALA A 89 6.40 4.14 -0.43
N ALA A 90 6.79 4.20 -1.70
CA ALA A 90 8.14 3.84 -2.14
C ALA A 90 9.12 4.99 -1.93
N PHE A 91 10.39 4.76 -2.28
CA PHE A 91 11.42 5.79 -2.19
C PHE A 91 11.07 7.02 -3.01
N GLU A 92 11.59 8.19 -2.56
CA GLU A 92 11.46 9.45 -3.29
C GLU A 92 12.38 9.45 -4.51
N ASP A 93 12.01 8.67 -5.52
CA ASP A 93 12.71 8.51 -6.79
C ASP A 93 11.68 8.59 -7.90
N ILE A 94 11.84 9.57 -8.80
CA ILE A 94 10.86 9.83 -9.85
C ILE A 94 10.71 8.64 -10.81
N ASP A 95 11.81 7.93 -11.09
CA ASP A 95 11.75 6.80 -12.02
C ASP A 95 11.01 5.62 -11.40
N VAL A 96 11.22 5.39 -10.11
CA VAL A 96 10.48 4.35 -9.37
C VAL A 96 9.00 4.68 -9.36
N LYS A 97 8.64 5.92 -9.07
CA LYS A 97 7.23 6.34 -9.04
C LYS A 97 6.59 6.27 -10.42
N ARG A 98 7.33 6.67 -11.45
CA ARG A 98 6.82 6.58 -12.84
C ARG A 98 6.49 5.13 -13.19
N GLN A 99 7.37 4.19 -12.85
CA GLN A 99 7.13 2.77 -13.11
C GLN A 99 5.90 2.28 -12.37
N ILE A 100 5.82 2.59 -11.06
CA ILE A 100 4.70 2.14 -10.24
C ILE A 100 3.37 2.66 -10.79
N PHE A 101 3.29 3.96 -11.07
CA PHE A 101 2.03 4.56 -11.52
C PHE A 101 1.67 4.15 -12.93
N THR A 102 2.66 4.00 -13.82
CA THR A 102 2.41 3.55 -15.19
C THR A 102 1.86 2.11 -15.20
N GLU A 103 2.48 1.22 -14.44
CA GLU A 103 2.02 -0.17 -14.38
C GLU A 103 0.72 -0.30 -13.60
N ALA A 104 0.55 0.46 -12.51
CA ALA A 104 -0.71 0.45 -11.78
C ALA A 104 -1.86 0.92 -12.65
N ASP A 105 -1.64 1.96 -13.44
CA ASP A 105 -2.67 2.46 -14.37
C ASP A 105 -3.06 1.42 -15.41
N LYS A 106 -2.09 0.64 -15.87
CA LYS A 106 -2.31 -0.38 -16.89
C LYS A 106 -3.08 -1.59 -16.35
N TYR A 107 -2.77 -2.03 -15.13
CA TYR A 107 -3.26 -3.31 -14.61
C TYR A 107 -4.34 -3.20 -13.55
N ALA A 108 -4.50 -2.05 -12.90
CA ALA A 108 -5.53 -1.86 -11.90
C ALA A 108 -6.91 -1.73 -12.55
N PRO A 109 -7.97 -2.09 -11.82
CA PRO A 109 -9.33 -1.89 -12.33
C PRO A 109 -9.59 -0.43 -12.69
N PRO A 110 -10.47 -0.16 -13.66
CA PRO A 110 -10.75 1.23 -14.08
C PRO A 110 -11.22 2.15 -12.95
N HIS A 111 -11.87 1.59 -11.94
CA HIS A 111 -12.38 2.39 -10.82
C HIS A 111 -11.33 2.66 -9.74
N ALA A 112 -10.14 2.06 -9.82
CA ALA A 112 -9.15 2.14 -8.76
C ALA A 112 -8.61 3.55 -8.59
N ILE A 113 -8.46 3.96 -7.33
CA ILE A 113 -7.84 5.23 -6.97
C ILE A 113 -6.38 4.96 -6.67
N LEU A 114 -5.49 5.80 -7.21
CA LEU A 114 -4.06 5.68 -7.05
C LEU A 114 -3.56 6.83 -6.19
N ALA A 115 -3.10 6.51 -4.98
CA ALA A 115 -2.65 7.51 -4.01
C ALA A 115 -1.14 7.48 -3.87
N THR A 116 -0.55 8.64 -3.65
CA THR A 116 0.88 8.76 -3.35
C THR A 116 1.09 9.40 -2.00
N ASN A 117 2.12 8.93 -1.29
CA ASN A 117 2.54 9.50 -0.01
C ASN A 117 3.79 10.39 -0.19
N THR A 118 4.08 10.83 -1.42
CA THR A 118 5.24 11.66 -1.68
C THR A 118 5.09 13.06 -1.08
N SER A 119 6.21 13.62 -0.64
CA SER A 119 6.28 14.99 -0.15
C SER A 119 7.06 15.90 -1.09
N SER A 120 7.78 15.35 -2.04
CA SER A 120 8.76 16.11 -2.85
C SER A 120 8.31 16.34 -4.28
N LEU A 121 7.30 15.62 -4.77
CA LEU A 121 6.87 15.73 -6.16
C LEU A 121 5.44 16.27 -6.23
N PRO A 122 5.15 17.15 -7.21
CA PRO A 122 3.77 17.60 -7.40
C PRO A 122 2.86 16.44 -7.81
N ILE A 123 1.67 16.41 -7.23
CA ILE A 123 0.67 15.40 -7.56
C ILE A 123 0.32 15.44 -9.05
N SER A 124 0.28 16.63 -9.63
CA SER A 124 -0.02 16.80 -11.06
C SER A 124 1.01 16.10 -11.95
N GLU A 125 2.27 16.09 -11.54
CA GLU A 125 3.31 15.41 -12.31
C GLU A 125 3.11 13.89 -12.24
N ILE A 126 2.81 13.35 -11.06
CA ILE A 126 2.54 11.93 -10.90
C ILE A 126 1.28 11.54 -11.67
N ALA A 127 0.23 12.35 -11.59
CA ALA A 127 -1.00 12.10 -12.34
C ALA A 127 -0.76 12.05 -13.85
N GLY A 128 0.23 12.80 -14.33
CA GLY A 128 0.61 12.81 -15.74
C GLY A 128 1.20 11.51 -16.25
N PHE A 129 1.60 10.60 -15.34
CA PHE A 129 2.08 9.27 -15.72
C PHE A 129 0.93 8.30 -16.02
N THR A 130 -0.31 8.70 -15.78
CA THR A 130 -1.46 7.81 -15.87
C THR A 130 -2.50 8.34 -16.85
N SER A 131 -3.39 7.45 -17.30
CA SER A 131 -4.54 7.82 -18.11
C SER A 131 -5.74 8.21 -17.25
N ARG A 132 -5.59 8.19 -15.90
CA ARG A 132 -6.64 8.54 -14.94
C ARG A 132 -6.20 9.63 -13.97
N PRO A 133 -5.81 10.82 -14.47
CA PRO A 133 -5.25 11.87 -13.60
C PRO A 133 -6.22 12.31 -12.51
N GLN A 134 -7.53 12.26 -12.76
CA GLN A 134 -8.54 12.64 -11.77
C GLN A 134 -8.66 11.62 -10.63
N ALA A 135 -8.11 10.41 -10.79
CA ALA A 135 -8.13 9.37 -9.77
C ALA A 135 -6.78 9.26 -9.03
N VAL A 136 -5.85 10.17 -9.28
CA VAL A 136 -4.56 10.22 -8.60
C VAL A 136 -4.64 11.26 -7.49
N ILE A 137 -4.39 10.85 -6.25
CA ILE A 137 -4.51 11.74 -5.08
C ILE A 137 -3.24 11.69 -4.25
N GLY A 138 -3.05 12.74 -3.43
CA GLY A 138 -1.96 12.79 -2.46
C GLY A 138 -2.51 12.57 -1.06
N MET A 139 -1.78 11.84 -0.24
CA MET A 139 -2.18 11.53 1.13
C MET A 139 -1.43 12.33 2.18
N GLN A 140 -0.41 13.07 1.79
CA GLN A 140 0.47 13.73 2.74
C GLN A 140 -0.27 14.72 3.65
N GLY A 141 -1.21 15.49 3.09
CA GLY A 141 -1.99 16.44 3.88
C GLY A 141 -2.82 15.79 4.98
N ILE A 142 -3.25 14.56 4.76
CA ILE A 142 -4.02 13.81 5.74
C ILE A 142 -3.14 13.43 6.94
N SER A 143 -1.91 13.01 6.70
CA SER A 143 -1.01 12.60 7.78
C SER A 143 -0.55 13.79 8.63
N GLN A 144 -0.55 15.00 8.07
CA GLN A 144 -0.13 16.19 8.78
C GLN A 144 -1.20 16.76 9.72
N THR A 145 -2.43 16.35 9.55
CA THR A 145 -3.53 16.86 10.36
C THR A 145 -3.78 16.04 11.62
N SER A 146 -3.13 14.92 11.75
CA SER A 146 -3.32 14.02 12.90
C SER A 146 -2.49 14.37 14.13
#